data_65489f0b42ba9feab8b5e69d59ced405
#
_entry.id   65489f0b42ba9feab8b5e69d59ced405
#
_cell.length_a   1.000
_cell.length_b   1.000
_cell.length_c   1.000
_cell.angle_alpha   90.00
_cell.angle_beta   90.00
_cell.angle_gamma   90.00
#
_symmetry.space_group_name_H-M   'P 1'
#
loop_
_entity.id
_entity.type
_entity.pdbx_description
1 polymer ?
#
loop_
_entity_poly.entity_id
_entity_poly.type
_entity_poly.pdbx_seq_one_letter_code
_entity_poly.pdbx_strand_id
1 'polypeptide(L)'
;MRDTRLLRNIFLAALALGMIAAAARHFLRNQQNKQGGSPGDMPKFSEIIYIRPDLEALRSSFESLIADLETDKLSVKEAVDRLETCYSLYDDFYTLDTVAELRYYHDVTDLFYADESDWFLEAEPEVDQLFESLCTASANSPKGEELDEKFWGGWTVDAYRGQETAALDPQYLELSKQENQLLAEYRRVMADPTVTWQGQERSYLELQEDSGLTAEAWDRVRDLYYDKYAPILGDIYLRLVGVRQELAAYMGFDSYEDYAYLALYERDYGPDQAQTLTEQIRRELGPLYKELKLQERWDRLSYTELNEEENLAVIRAVAESIGGVTYSAFRDMERYELCDIGVSPKKGNLSYQCYLYSYDNPYVFVKTEGYSDDILSFGHEFGHFVDAWYNHDGTDSNDLAEVFSQGMEYLLLSRIPEDYRQELTEFKLLDTVDTFTQQGSFADFEHRVYSQPAAEWTPEELCELSLELARDYGYLVEGQENYYAKSWFDINHFFDHPFYVVSYCVSNDAAFQLYELECARAGAGLEVWDKMLPRDLQGFLETVTRQGGLEDPFAEGRMAKAAALLREKLSEK
;
A
#
# COMPACT_ATOMS: atom_id res chain seq x y z
N MET A 1 23.57 21.63 18.98
CA MET A 1 22.10 21.77 19.00
C MET A 1 21.51 22.66 17.88
N ARG A 2 22.27 23.49 17.16
CA ARG A 2 21.76 24.23 15.97
C ARG A 2 21.95 23.43 14.68
N ASP A 3 22.98 22.58 14.58
CA ASP A 3 23.28 21.82 13.36
C ASP A 3 22.34 20.61 13.15
N THR A 4 21.85 19.99 14.22
CA THR A 4 20.94 18.86 14.14
C THR A 4 19.54 19.20 13.61
N ARG A 5 19.06 20.45 13.83
CA ARG A 5 17.79 20.91 13.24
C ARG A 5 17.92 21.21 11.74
N LEU A 6 19.08 21.66 11.31
CA LEU A 6 19.35 21.94 9.90
C LEU A 6 19.46 20.61 9.11
N LEU A 7 20.17 19.63 9.65
CA LEU A 7 20.26 18.29 9.09
C LEU A 7 18.90 17.57 9.07
N ARG A 8 18.11 17.70 10.13
CA ARG A 8 16.73 17.17 10.20
C ARG A 8 15.82 17.77 9.14
N ASN A 9 15.94 19.07 8.86
CA ASN A 9 15.13 19.72 7.82
C ASN A 9 15.62 19.37 6.41
N ILE A 10 16.91 19.20 6.21
CA ILE A 10 17.50 18.78 4.91
C ILE A 10 17.08 17.36 4.56
N PHE A 11 16.89 16.51 5.54
CA PHE A 11 16.62 15.10 5.33
C PHE A 11 15.11 14.74 5.37
N LEU A 12 14.30 15.44 6.14
CA LEU A 12 12.84 15.43 5.94
C LEU A 12 12.50 15.86 4.50
N ALA A 13 13.35 16.71 3.90
CA ALA A 13 13.28 17.03 2.48
C ALA A 13 13.69 15.83 1.59
N ALA A 14 14.70 15.03 1.92
CA ALA A 14 15.19 13.95 1.05
C ALA A 14 14.31 12.68 1.04
N LEU A 15 13.67 12.33 2.17
CA LEU A 15 12.68 11.25 2.25
C LEU A 15 11.30 11.67 1.73
N ALA A 16 10.96 12.95 1.91
CA ALA A 16 9.85 13.55 1.20
C ALA A 16 10.03 13.51 -0.33
N LEU A 17 11.22 13.19 -0.86
CA LEU A 17 11.56 13.41 -2.26
C LEU A 17 10.86 12.44 -3.23
N GLY A 18 10.72 11.16 -2.90
CA GLY A 18 9.85 10.24 -3.65
C GLY A 18 8.36 10.62 -3.50
N MET A 19 7.95 11.02 -2.29
CA MET A 19 6.60 11.48 -1.98
C MET A 19 6.34 12.91 -2.45
N ILE A 20 7.36 13.78 -2.47
CA ILE A 20 7.28 15.15 -3.02
C ILE A 20 7.13 15.11 -4.54
N ALA A 21 7.71 14.14 -5.24
CA ALA A 21 7.45 13.96 -6.67
C ALA A 21 5.98 13.57 -6.92
N ALA A 22 5.39 12.72 -6.07
CA ALA A 22 3.96 12.40 -6.10
C ALA A 22 3.10 13.61 -5.72
N ALA A 23 3.44 14.32 -4.63
CA ALA A 23 2.75 15.55 -4.21
C ALA A 23 2.87 16.67 -5.25
N ALA A 24 4.01 16.79 -5.93
CA ALA A 24 4.20 17.72 -7.05
C ALA A 24 3.30 17.38 -8.22
N ARG A 25 3.23 16.10 -8.59
CA ARG A 25 2.32 15.63 -9.64
C ARG A 25 0.87 15.95 -9.28
N HIS A 26 0.45 15.62 -8.06
CA HIS A 26 -0.88 15.91 -7.54
C HIS A 26 -1.19 17.41 -7.55
N PHE A 27 -0.27 18.26 -7.07
CA PHE A 27 -0.47 19.71 -7.02
C PHE A 27 -0.54 20.36 -8.41
N LEU A 28 0.34 19.98 -9.33
CA LEU A 28 0.35 20.53 -10.69
C LEU A 28 -0.93 20.15 -11.46
N ARG A 29 -1.39 18.91 -11.30
CA ARG A 29 -2.64 18.45 -11.91
C ARG A 29 -3.86 19.11 -11.28
N ASN A 30 -3.90 19.29 -9.96
CA ASN A 30 -4.96 20.02 -9.26
C ASN A 30 -5.03 21.51 -9.68
N GLN A 31 -3.92 22.13 -10.01
CA GLN A 31 -3.92 23.50 -10.55
C GLN A 31 -4.47 23.57 -11.98
N GLN A 32 -4.23 22.56 -12.80
CA GLN A 32 -4.76 22.46 -14.14
C GLN A 32 -6.25 22.05 -14.15
N ASN A 33 -6.68 21.23 -13.20
CA ASN A 33 -8.03 20.64 -13.10
C ASN A 33 -8.84 21.15 -11.89
N LYS A 34 -8.81 22.42 -11.55
CA LYS A 34 -9.53 23.05 -10.41
C LYS A 34 -11.05 22.79 -10.28
N GLN A 35 -11.59 21.87 -11.05
CA GLN A 35 -12.95 21.35 -10.91
C GLN A 35 -12.84 19.85 -11.12
N GLY A 36 -13.00 19.04 -10.07
CA GLY A 36 -13.01 17.58 -10.16
C GLY A 36 -13.64 17.14 -11.48
N GLY A 37 -12.83 16.80 -12.44
CA GLY A 37 -13.18 16.61 -13.84
C GLY A 37 -12.74 15.25 -14.33
N SER A 38 -13.48 14.74 -15.29
CA SER A 38 -13.11 13.54 -16.04
C SER A 38 -11.65 13.64 -16.51
N PRO A 39 -10.84 12.60 -16.30
CA PRO A 39 -9.53 12.48 -16.91
C PRO A 39 -9.58 12.73 -18.43
N GLY A 40 -8.44 13.05 -19.03
CA GLY A 40 -8.34 13.36 -20.45
C GLY A 40 -8.77 12.21 -21.36
N ASP A 41 -9.12 12.50 -22.61
CA ASP A 41 -9.34 11.45 -23.62
C ASP A 41 -8.03 10.67 -23.84
N MET A 42 -8.05 9.35 -23.66
CA MET A 42 -6.94 8.43 -23.90
C MET A 42 -7.35 7.32 -24.88
N PRO A 43 -6.40 6.63 -25.53
CA PRO A 43 -6.70 5.39 -26.22
C PRO A 43 -7.15 4.31 -25.21
N LYS A 44 -7.81 3.26 -25.68
CA LYS A 44 -8.04 2.08 -24.83
C LYS A 44 -6.70 1.50 -24.40
N PHE A 45 -6.65 0.91 -23.20
CA PHE A 45 -5.41 0.33 -22.69
C PHE A 45 -4.79 -0.69 -23.67
N SER A 46 -5.63 -1.52 -24.29
CA SER A 46 -5.21 -2.48 -25.34
C SER A 46 -4.61 -1.84 -26.59
N GLU A 47 -4.90 -0.55 -26.85
CA GLU A 47 -4.39 0.21 -28.00
C GLU A 47 -3.10 0.99 -27.68
N ILE A 48 -2.68 1.05 -26.41
CA ILE A 48 -1.43 1.72 -26.03
C ILE A 48 -0.25 0.99 -26.66
N ILE A 49 0.50 1.73 -27.47
CA ILE A 49 1.71 1.22 -28.11
C ILE A 49 2.85 1.34 -27.11
N TYR A 50 3.37 0.18 -26.68
CA TYR A 50 4.56 0.15 -25.85
C TYR A 50 5.82 0.35 -26.68
N ILE A 51 6.63 1.32 -26.28
CA ILE A 51 7.97 1.56 -26.82
C ILE A 51 8.86 1.92 -25.63
N ARG A 52 9.94 1.16 -25.41
CA ARG A 52 10.90 1.47 -24.35
C ARG A 52 11.35 2.93 -24.45
N PRO A 53 11.30 3.71 -23.35
CA PRO A 53 11.74 5.12 -23.33
C PRO A 53 13.20 5.28 -23.75
N ASP A 54 13.50 6.37 -24.43
CA ASP A 54 14.87 6.76 -24.74
C ASP A 54 15.48 7.49 -23.54
N LEU A 55 16.13 6.73 -22.65
CA LEU A 55 16.74 7.22 -21.41
C LEU A 55 17.85 8.28 -21.70
N GLU A 56 18.57 8.17 -22.81
CA GLU A 56 19.61 9.15 -23.18
C GLU A 56 18.97 10.49 -23.59
N ALA A 57 17.88 10.46 -24.33
CA ALA A 57 17.14 11.67 -24.69
C ALA A 57 16.50 12.34 -23.46
N LEU A 58 15.95 11.55 -22.52
CA LEU A 58 15.44 12.02 -21.24
C LEU A 58 16.56 12.70 -20.44
N ARG A 59 17.65 12.00 -20.18
CA ARG A 59 18.84 12.51 -19.47
C ARG A 59 19.32 13.83 -20.07
N SER A 60 19.53 13.87 -21.38
CA SER A 60 20.02 15.05 -22.10
C SER A 60 19.10 16.26 -21.93
N SER A 61 17.77 16.04 -21.93
CA SER A 61 16.78 17.09 -21.76
C SER A 61 16.84 17.69 -20.35
N PHE A 62 16.92 16.83 -19.33
CA PHE A 62 17.02 17.25 -17.93
C PHE A 62 18.35 17.98 -17.64
N GLU A 63 19.49 17.37 -17.97
CA GLU A 63 20.81 17.98 -17.75
C GLU A 63 20.97 19.34 -18.46
N SER A 64 20.46 19.44 -19.68
CA SER A 64 20.49 20.70 -20.43
C SER A 64 19.66 21.79 -19.77
N LEU A 65 18.47 21.46 -19.24
CA LEU A 65 17.63 22.43 -18.53
C LEU A 65 18.24 22.83 -17.20
N ILE A 66 18.74 21.88 -16.42
CA ILE A 66 19.44 22.12 -15.14
C ILE A 66 20.59 23.13 -15.35
N ALA A 67 21.49 22.87 -16.30
CA ALA A 67 22.62 23.74 -16.60
C ALA A 67 22.21 25.17 -17.05
N ASP A 68 21.08 25.30 -17.76
CA ASP A 68 20.59 26.61 -18.19
C ASP A 68 19.86 27.36 -17.06
N LEU A 69 19.22 26.68 -16.11
CA LEU A 69 18.64 27.26 -14.90
C LEU A 69 19.74 27.78 -13.96
N GLU A 70 20.80 27.01 -13.71
CA GLU A 70 21.94 27.39 -12.89
C GLU A 70 22.70 28.62 -13.44
N THR A 71 22.70 28.80 -14.76
CA THR A 71 23.43 29.89 -15.42
C THR A 71 22.55 31.08 -15.83
N ASP A 72 21.29 31.11 -15.38
CA ASP A 72 20.29 32.19 -15.63
C ASP A 72 20.16 32.58 -17.12
N LYS A 73 20.23 31.62 -18.02
CA LYS A 73 20.17 31.87 -19.47
C LYS A 73 18.76 31.99 -20.03
N LEU A 74 17.77 31.45 -19.31
CA LEU A 74 16.39 31.36 -19.81
C LEU A 74 15.51 32.49 -19.25
N SER A 75 14.58 32.96 -20.05
CA SER A 75 13.41 33.69 -19.51
C SER A 75 12.51 32.73 -18.73
N VAL A 76 11.67 33.24 -17.83
CA VAL A 76 10.71 32.42 -17.07
C VAL A 76 9.84 31.60 -18.01
N LYS A 77 9.36 32.20 -19.13
CA LYS A 77 8.54 31.48 -20.10
C LYS A 77 9.29 30.31 -20.75
N GLU A 78 10.51 30.54 -21.22
CA GLU A 78 11.33 29.47 -21.81
C GLU A 78 11.65 28.36 -20.80
N ALA A 79 11.88 28.73 -19.54
CA ALA A 79 12.10 27.75 -18.47
C ALA A 79 10.83 26.91 -18.23
N VAL A 80 9.64 27.54 -18.14
CA VAL A 80 8.36 26.82 -17.98
C VAL A 80 8.09 25.90 -19.16
N ASP A 81 8.22 26.37 -20.41
CA ASP A 81 8.02 25.54 -21.63
C ASP A 81 8.93 24.29 -21.62
N ARG A 82 10.16 24.42 -21.08
CA ARG A 82 11.10 23.29 -20.97
C ARG A 82 10.86 22.41 -19.77
N LEU A 83 10.38 22.97 -18.64
CA LEU A 83 9.93 22.21 -17.49
C LEU A 83 8.75 21.31 -17.87
N GLU A 84 7.76 21.85 -18.61
CA GLU A 84 6.65 21.05 -19.15
C GLU A 84 7.15 19.86 -20.00
N THR A 85 8.18 20.09 -20.83
CA THR A 85 8.78 19.04 -21.67
C THR A 85 9.45 17.96 -20.81
N CYS A 86 10.28 18.34 -19.82
CA CYS A 86 10.94 17.37 -18.93
C CYS A 86 9.92 16.60 -18.09
N TYR A 87 8.88 17.29 -17.63
CA TYR A 87 7.80 16.68 -16.85
C TYR A 87 7.02 15.65 -17.67
N SER A 88 6.70 15.99 -18.94
CA SER A 88 6.07 15.02 -19.85
C SER A 88 6.93 13.79 -20.12
N LEU A 89 8.24 13.94 -20.26
CA LEU A 89 9.16 12.80 -20.42
C LEU A 89 9.21 11.92 -19.15
N TYR A 90 9.10 12.53 -17.98
CA TYR A 90 9.02 11.83 -16.70
C TYR A 90 7.71 11.05 -16.59
N ASP A 91 6.57 11.68 -16.89
CA ASP A 91 5.27 11.01 -16.90
C ASP A 91 5.20 9.88 -17.94
N ASP A 92 5.79 10.08 -19.13
CA ASP A 92 5.88 9.03 -20.16
C ASP A 92 6.72 7.83 -19.69
N PHE A 93 7.83 8.09 -18.98
CA PHE A 93 8.67 7.02 -18.42
C PHE A 93 7.86 6.15 -17.48
N TYR A 94 7.22 6.73 -16.46
CA TYR A 94 6.44 5.98 -15.47
C TYR A 94 5.14 5.37 -16.05
N THR A 95 4.52 6.00 -17.04
CA THR A 95 3.38 5.40 -17.74
C THR A 95 3.78 4.13 -18.48
N LEU A 96 4.94 4.14 -19.16
CA LEU A 96 5.41 2.99 -19.91
C LEU A 96 5.95 1.89 -18.99
N ASP A 97 6.51 2.23 -17.84
CA ASP A 97 6.83 1.30 -16.77
C ASP A 97 5.57 0.58 -16.30
N THR A 98 4.54 1.32 -15.87
CA THR A 98 3.24 0.77 -15.48
C THR A 98 2.64 -0.13 -16.56
N VAL A 99 2.71 0.27 -17.84
CA VAL A 99 2.22 -0.57 -18.96
C VAL A 99 3.02 -1.86 -19.11
N ALA A 100 4.35 -1.82 -18.93
CA ALA A 100 5.19 -3.01 -19.00
C ALA A 100 4.88 -3.97 -17.85
N GLU A 101 4.78 -3.43 -16.63
CA GLU A 101 4.45 -4.19 -15.43
C GLU A 101 3.06 -4.85 -15.53
N LEU A 102 2.03 -4.10 -15.91
CA LEU A 102 0.68 -4.63 -16.08
C LEU A 102 0.63 -5.76 -17.13
N ARG A 103 1.37 -5.63 -18.22
CA ARG A 103 1.44 -6.67 -19.25
C ARG A 103 2.24 -7.89 -18.81
N TYR A 104 3.27 -7.69 -18.00
CA TYR A 104 3.98 -8.78 -17.35
C TYR A 104 3.06 -9.52 -16.36
N TYR A 105 2.36 -8.82 -15.48
CA TYR A 105 1.45 -9.48 -14.54
C TYR A 105 0.20 -10.10 -15.20
N HIS A 106 -0.20 -9.62 -16.37
CA HIS A 106 -1.24 -10.28 -17.17
C HIS A 106 -0.81 -11.69 -17.65
N ASP A 107 0.46 -11.86 -18.05
CA ASP A 107 1.07 -13.17 -18.38
C ASP A 107 2.52 -13.20 -17.88
N VAL A 108 2.75 -13.72 -16.66
CA VAL A 108 4.10 -13.80 -16.05
C VAL A 108 5.06 -14.75 -16.82
N THR A 109 4.57 -15.43 -17.86
CA THR A 109 5.41 -16.23 -18.77
C THR A 109 5.90 -15.45 -19.99
N ASP A 110 5.49 -14.17 -20.14
CA ASP A 110 5.96 -13.29 -21.20
C ASP A 110 7.34 -12.72 -20.86
N LEU A 111 8.39 -13.33 -21.40
CA LEU A 111 9.77 -12.95 -21.15
C LEU A 111 10.12 -11.56 -21.68
N PHE A 112 9.39 -11.04 -22.67
CA PHE A 112 9.62 -9.68 -23.15
C PHE A 112 9.27 -8.65 -22.09
N TYR A 113 8.08 -8.74 -21.49
CA TYR A 113 7.67 -7.79 -20.45
C TYR A 113 8.38 -8.03 -19.12
N ALA A 114 8.84 -9.25 -18.83
CA ALA A 114 9.73 -9.51 -17.71
C ALA A 114 11.05 -8.72 -17.86
N ASP A 115 11.70 -8.82 -19.05
CA ASP A 115 12.94 -8.09 -19.35
C ASP A 115 12.71 -6.55 -19.36
N GLU A 116 11.52 -6.08 -19.78
CA GLU A 116 11.19 -4.65 -19.75
C GLU A 116 10.99 -4.15 -18.30
N SER A 117 10.29 -4.88 -17.44
CA SER A 117 10.13 -4.52 -16.02
C SER A 117 11.47 -4.47 -15.29
N ASP A 118 12.35 -5.46 -15.53
CA ASP A 118 13.72 -5.44 -14.98
C ASP A 118 14.50 -4.20 -15.44
N TRP A 119 14.34 -3.80 -16.71
CA TRP A 119 15.02 -2.62 -17.24
C TRP A 119 14.53 -1.32 -16.55
N PHE A 120 13.22 -1.18 -16.27
CA PHE A 120 12.69 -0.02 -15.56
C PHE A 120 13.22 0.04 -14.12
N LEU A 121 13.25 -1.08 -13.40
CA LEU A 121 13.82 -1.17 -12.05
C LEU A 121 15.29 -0.71 -12.01
N GLU A 122 16.07 -0.97 -13.08
CA GLU A 122 17.45 -0.51 -13.17
C GLU A 122 17.56 0.99 -13.53
N ALA A 123 16.61 1.52 -14.32
CA ALA A 123 16.64 2.89 -14.81
C ALA A 123 15.99 3.91 -13.86
N GLU A 124 15.00 3.52 -13.09
CA GLU A 124 14.20 4.36 -12.19
C GLU A 124 15.07 5.24 -11.26
N PRO A 125 16.08 4.71 -10.54
CA PRO A 125 16.89 5.53 -9.63
C PRO A 125 17.61 6.70 -10.31
N GLU A 126 17.99 6.53 -11.58
CA GLU A 126 18.62 7.60 -12.35
C GLU A 126 17.59 8.68 -12.75
N VAL A 127 16.40 8.26 -13.17
CA VAL A 127 15.31 9.16 -13.58
C VAL A 127 14.83 9.99 -12.41
N ASP A 128 14.69 9.39 -11.23
CA ASP A 128 14.34 10.10 -10.00
C ASP A 128 15.42 11.10 -9.59
N GLN A 129 16.69 10.71 -9.66
CA GLN A 129 17.79 11.63 -9.36
C GLN A 129 17.83 12.83 -10.31
N LEU A 130 17.53 12.64 -11.60
CA LEU A 130 17.43 13.72 -12.57
C LEU A 130 16.27 14.67 -12.24
N PHE A 131 15.13 14.13 -11.84
CA PHE A 131 13.97 14.91 -11.44
C PHE A 131 14.24 15.76 -10.18
N GLU A 132 14.85 15.18 -9.16
CA GLU A 132 15.27 15.88 -7.95
C GLU A 132 16.27 17.01 -8.24
N SER A 133 17.25 16.70 -9.10
CA SER A 133 18.23 17.71 -9.53
C SER A 133 17.58 18.87 -10.26
N LEU A 134 16.53 18.61 -11.04
CA LEU A 134 15.75 19.62 -11.72
C LEU A 134 14.95 20.47 -10.74
N CYS A 135 14.30 19.89 -9.74
CA CYS A 135 13.60 20.59 -8.66
C CYS A 135 14.56 21.51 -7.90
N THR A 136 15.74 20.98 -7.53
CA THR A 136 16.79 21.73 -6.84
C THR A 136 17.30 22.90 -7.68
N ALA A 137 17.59 22.69 -8.96
CA ALA A 137 18.04 23.73 -9.87
C ALA A 137 16.96 24.80 -10.10
N SER A 138 15.70 24.40 -10.22
CA SER A 138 14.54 25.31 -10.31
C SER A 138 14.45 26.22 -9.10
N ALA A 139 14.46 25.64 -7.89
CA ALA A 139 14.32 26.39 -6.63
C ALA A 139 15.49 27.35 -6.37
N ASN A 140 16.72 26.96 -6.74
CA ASN A 140 17.92 27.77 -6.56
C ASN A 140 18.17 28.76 -7.71
N SER A 141 17.43 28.67 -8.82
CA SER A 141 17.51 29.63 -9.92
C SER A 141 17.23 31.05 -9.45
N PRO A 142 17.86 32.10 -10.03
CA PRO A 142 17.47 33.48 -9.79
C PRO A 142 15.97 33.77 -10.03
N LYS A 143 15.30 32.91 -10.79
CA LYS A 143 13.86 32.97 -11.09
C LYS A 143 13.03 31.96 -10.29
N GLY A 144 13.63 31.33 -9.29
CA GLY A 144 13.00 30.24 -8.53
C GLY A 144 11.59 30.57 -8.02
N GLU A 145 11.38 31.74 -7.39
CA GLU A 145 10.05 32.18 -6.94
C GLU A 145 9.00 32.25 -8.06
N GLU A 146 9.40 32.76 -9.24
CA GLU A 146 8.48 32.85 -10.37
C GLU A 146 8.21 31.49 -11.02
N LEU A 147 9.19 30.57 -11.01
CA LEU A 147 9.03 29.20 -11.50
C LEU A 147 8.17 28.38 -10.54
N ASP A 148 8.39 28.58 -9.23
CA ASP A 148 7.59 27.93 -8.20
C ASP A 148 6.12 28.34 -8.28
N GLU A 149 5.83 29.62 -8.41
CA GLU A 149 4.45 30.12 -8.58
C GLU A 149 3.80 29.66 -9.89
N LYS A 150 4.56 29.63 -11.01
CA LYS A 150 3.98 29.40 -12.35
C LYS A 150 3.93 27.96 -12.79
N PHE A 151 4.79 27.13 -12.26
CA PHE A 151 4.91 25.72 -12.66
C PHE A 151 4.76 24.76 -11.47
N TRP A 152 5.54 24.95 -10.40
CA TRP A 152 5.59 23.99 -9.29
C TRP A 152 4.47 24.14 -8.26
N GLY A 153 3.74 25.25 -8.27
CA GLY A 153 2.59 25.45 -7.40
C GLY A 153 2.89 25.92 -5.99
N GLY A 154 4.08 26.41 -5.73
CA GLY A 154 4.43 27.08 -4.48
C GLY A 154 5.12 26.18 -3.44
N TRP A 155 5.61 24.99 -3.82
CA TRP A 155 6.24 24.06 -2.86
C TRP A 155 7.75 23.87 -3.06
N THR A 156 8.26 23.99 -4.30
CA THR A 156 9.65 23.64 -4.64
C THR A 156 10.66 24.55 -3.94
N VAL A 157 10.35 25.83 -3.84
CA VAL A 157 11.22 26.79 -3.17
C VAL A 157 11.36 26.49 -1.68
N ASP A 158 10.26 26.16 -1.01
CA ASP A 158 10.28 25.80 0.40
C ASP A 158 11.01 24.48 0.65
N ALA A 159 10.87 23.51 -0.27
CA ALA A 159 11.48 22.20 -0.17
C ALA A 159 12.98 22.17 -0.53
N TYR A 160 13.38 22.87 -1.60
CA TYR A 160 14.71 22.67 -2.22
C TYR A 160 15.63 23.88 -2.17
N ARG A 161 15.16 25.10 -1.85
CA ARG A 161 16.00 26.30 -1.83
C ARG A 161 17.09 26.21 -0.78
N GLY A 162 18.33 26.44 -1.22
CA GLY A 162 19.51 26.36 -0.37
C GLY A 162 20.02 24.93 -0.15
N GLN A 163 19.37 23.93 -0.73
CA GLN A 163 19.99 22.63 -0.88
C GLN A 163 21.07 22.76 -1.98
N GLU A 164 22.29 22.36 -1.67
CA GLU A 164 23.23 21.98 -2.72
C GLU A 164 22.66 20.67 -3.29
N THR A 165 22.89 20.41 -4.60
CA THR A 165 22.66 19.06 -5.17
C THR A 165 23.40 18.09 -4.26
N ALA A 166 22.66 17.52 -3.32
CA ALA A 166 23.26 16.85 -2.18
C ALA A 166 23.96 15.60 -2.69
N ALA A 167 25.29 15.62 -2.66
CA ALA A 167 25.99 14.37 -2.42
C ALA A 167 25.36 13.82 -1.13
N LEU A 168 24.53 12.79 -1.26
CA LEU A 168 23.86 12.14 -0.14
C LEU A 168 24.90 11.89 0.95
N ASP A 169 24.55 12.19 2.22
CA ASP A 169 25.49 12.03 3.32
C ASP A 169 26.06 10.61 3.32
N PRO A 170 27.40 10.45 3.36
CA PRO A 170 28.02 9.13 3.25
C PRO A 170 27.57 8.13 4.32
N GLN A 171 27.17 8.60 5.51
CA GLN A 171 26.70 7.72 6.58
C GLN A 171 25.29 7.23 6.29
N TYR A 172 24.42 8.10 5.80
CA TYR A 172 23.09 7.72 5.34
C TYR A 172 23.16 6.68 4.22
N LEU A 173 23.97 6.96 3.18
CA LEU A 173 24.19 6.03 2.06
C LEU A 173 24.66 4.66 2.52
N GLU A 174 25.57 4.62 3.50
CA GLU A 174 26.07 3.36 4.04
C GLU A 174 24.98 2.60 4.78
N LEU A 175 24.15 3.26 5.61
CA LEU A 175 23.04 2.62 6.32
C LEU A 175 21.96 2.12 5.36
N SER A 176 21.56 2.93 4.39
CA SER A 176 20.59 2.53 3.36
C SER A 176 21.09 1.36 2.51
N LYS A 177 22.39 1.36 2.18
CA LYS A 177 23.01 0.24 1.47
C LYS A 177 23.00 -1.04 2.30
N GLN A 178 23.25 -0.95 3.60
CA GLN A 178 23.19 -2.11 4.50
C GLN A 178 21.76 -2.64 4.60
N GLU A 179 20.76 -1.77 4.72
CA GLU A 179 19.35 -2.15 4.70
C GLU A 179 18.99 -2.89 3.40
N ASN A 180 19.31 -2.31 2.24
CA ASN A 180 19.03 -2.92 0.93
C ASN A 180 19.76 -4.27 0.74
N GLN A 181 20.97 -4.42 1.27
CA GLN A 181 21.69 -5.71 1.24
C GLN A 181 20.98 -6.79 2.07
N LEU A 182 20.43 -6.42 3.23
CA LEU A 182 19.68 -7.33 4.09
C LEU A 182 18.33 -7.71 3.46
N LEU A 183 17.65 -6.76 2.84
CA LEU A 183 16.43 -7.04 2.06
C LEU A 183 16.71 -7.97 0.88
N ALA A 184 17.82 -7.77 0.16
CA ALA A 184 18.22 -8.68 -0.90
C ALA A 184 18.60 -10.07 -0.36
N GLU A 185 19.18 -10.17 0.84
CA GLU A 185 19.47 -11.44 1.53
C GLU A 185 18.15 -12.15 1.88
N TYR A 186 17.17 -11.45 2.47
CA TYR A 186 15.83 -11.95 2.75
C TYR A 186 15.14 -12.51 1.49
N ARG A 187 15.05 -11.68 0.43
CA ARG A 187 14.40 -12.07 -0.83
C ARG A 187 15.05 -13.30 -1.46
N ARG A 188 16.38 -13.41 -1.38
CA ARG A 188 17.11 -14.58 -1.90
C ARG A 188 16.80 -15.85 -1.13
N VAL A 189 16.64 -15.75 0.19
CA VAL A 189 16.25 -16.91 1.03
C VAL A 189 14.83 -17.35 0.71
N MET A 190 13.93 -16.37 0.47
CA MET A 190 12.52 -16.64 0.21
C MET A 190 12.21 -17.04 -1.24
N ALA A 191 13.11 -16.79 -2.20
CA ALA A 191 12.85 -17.05 -3.62
C ALA A 191 12.66 -18.54 -3.96
N ASP A 192 13.44 -19.44 -3.34
CA ASP A 192 13.32 -20.88 -3.54
C ASP A 192 13.73 -21.65 -2.27
N PRO A 193 12.88 -21.60 -1.23
CA PRO A 193 13.17 -22.31 0.00
C PRO A 193 13.06 -23.82 -0.18
N THR A 194 14.05 -24.55 0.35
CA THR A 194 14.11 -26.01 0.25
C THR A 194 13.98 -26.68 1.61
N VAL A 195 13.45 -27.88 1.63
CA VAL A 195 13.38 -28.74 2.83
C VAL A 195 13.89 -30.15 2.53
N THR A 196 14.45 -30.81 3.54
CA THR A 196 14.85 -32.22 3.41
C THR A 196 13.62 -33.10 3.62
N TRP A 197 12.94 -33.49 2.53
CA TRP A 197 11.79 -34.37 2.57
C TRP A 197 12.16 -35.79 2.07
N GLN A 198 11.90 -36.80 2.90
CA GLN A 198 12.21 -38.21 2.62
C GLN A 198 13.68 -38.47 2.19
N GLY A 199 14.61 -37.67 2.81
CA GLY A 199 16.04 -37.79 2.56
C GLY A 199 16.56 -37.13 1.28
N GLN A 200 15.72 -36.30 0.64
CA GLN A 200 16.08 -35.49 -0.53
C GLN A 200 15.77 -34.00 -0.26
N GLU A 201 16.64 -33.10 -0.74
CA GLU A 201 16.34 -31.67 -0.78
C GLU A 201 15.29 -31.44 -1.85
N ARG A 202 14.15 -30.85 -1.49
CA ARG A 202 13.02 -30.51 -2.35
C ARG A 202 12.64 -29.06 -2.17
N SER A 203 12.24 -28.38 -3.23
CA SER A 203 11.63 -27.05 -3.14
C SER A 203 10.37 -27.12 -2.27
N TYR A 204 10.24 -26.17 -1.34
CA TYR A 204 9.05 -26.05 -0.48
C TYR A 204 7.83 -25.69 -1.31
N LEU A 205 8.00 -24.79 -2.30
CA LEU A 205 6.93 -24.37 -3.20
C LEU A 205 6.40 -25.55 -4.05
N GLU A 206 7.32 -26.41 -4.60
CA GLU A 206 6.91 -27.62 -5.31
C GLU A 206 6.15 -28.61 -4.40
N LEU A 207 6.54 -28.71 -3.13
CA LEU A 207 5.86 -29.59 -2.17
C LEU A 207 4.49 -29.04 -1.77
N GLN A 208 4.30 -27.72 -1.76
CA GLN A 208 3.03 -27.06 -1.47
C GLN A 208 1.98 -27.37 -2.55
N GLU A 209 2.40 -27.50 -3.80
CA GLU A 209 1.53 -27.84 -4.93
C GLU A 209 1.36 -29.36 -5.14
N ASP A 210 2.07 -30.20 -4.37
CA ASP A 210 2.04 -31.66 -4.53
C ASP A 210 0.73 -32.26 -3.97
N SER A 211 -0.27 -32.41 -4.83
CA SER A 211 -1.57 -33.02 -4.50
C SER A 211 -1.49 -34.47 -4.02
N GLY A 212 -0.31 -35.11 -4.10
CA GLY A 212 -0.06 -36.45 -3.57
C GLY A 212 0.27 -36.48 -2.08
N LEU A 213 0.51 -35.32 -1.44
CA LEU A 213 0.76 -35.26 0.00
C LEU A 213 -0.56 -35.35 0.78
N THR A 214 -0.55 -36.18 1.83
CA THR A 214 -1.64 -36.16 2.84
C THR A 214 -1.51 -34.94 3.73
N ALA A 215 -2.61 -34.52 4.37
CA ALA A 215 -2.59 -33.39 5.33
C ALA A 215 -1.49 -33.57 6.41
N GLU A 216 -1.37 -34.77 6.96
CA GLU A 216 -0.32 -35.09 7.96
C GLU A 216 1.11 -35.01 7.38
N ALA A 217 1.29 -35.35 6.09
CA ALA A 217 2.58 -35.23 5.43
C ALA A 217 2.91 -33.78 5.15
N TRP A 218 1.91 -33.00 4.76
CA TRP A 218 2.02 -31.55 4.56
C TRP A 218 2.37 -30.83 5.86
N ASP A 219 1.70 -31.13 6.96
CA ASP A 219 2.05 -30.55 8.27
C ASP A 219 3.52 -30.77 8.65
N ARG A 220 4.06 -31.96 8.36
CA ARG A 220 5.50 -32.25 8.60
C ARG A 220 6.42 -31.47 7.66
N VAL A 221 6.05 -31.31 6.40
CA VAL A 221 6.83 -30.51 5.43
C VAL A 221 6.85 -29.05 5.89
N ARG A 222 5.71 -28.54 6.32
CA ARG A 222 5.55 -27.18 6.86
C ARG A 222 6.41 -26.98 8.12
N ASP A 223 6.39 -27.93 9.06
CA ASP A 223 7.24 -27.86 10.25
C ASP A 223 8.73 -27.83 9.90
N LEU A 224 9.17 -28.67 8.95
CA LEU A 224 10.57 -28.67 8.50
C LEU A 224 11.00 -27.33 7.89
N TYR A 225 10.09 -26.67 7.16
CA TYR A 225 10.31 -25.36 6.59
C TYR A 225 10.50 -24.31 7.71
N TYR A 226 9.56 -24.21 8.63
CA TYR A 226 9.62 -23.25 9.72
C TYR A 226 10.81 -23.50 10.66
N ASP A 227 11.11 -24.75 10.96
CA ASP A 227 12.27 -25.11 11.81
C ASP A 227 13.61 -24.71 11.16
N LYS A 228 13.71 -24.84 9.84
CA LYS A 228 14.92 -24.47 9.10
C LYS A 228 15.08 -22.96 8.96
N TYR A 229 14.00 -22.26 8.63
CA TYR A 229 14.09 -20.85 8.19
C TYR A 229 13.89 -19.83 9.32
N ALA A 230 13.17 -20.13 10.40
CA ALA A 230 12.96 -19.20 11.49
C ALA A 230 14.27 -18.66 12.12
N PRO A 231 15.32 -19.46 12.39
CA PRO A 231 16.58 -18.92 12.88
C PRO A 231 17.33 -18.09 11.85
N ILE A 232 17.25 -18.43 10.55
CA ILE A 232 17.93 -17.72 9.46
C ILE A 232 17.28 -16.37 9.25
N LEU A 233 15.97 -16.35 9.10
CA LEU A 233 15.19 -15.12 8.83
C LEU A 233 15.11 -14.24 10.08
N GLY A 234 15.12 -14.84 11.28
CA GLY A 234 15.23 -14.12 12.55
C GLY A 234 16.54 -13.34 12.67
N ASP A 235 17.68 -13.94 12.26
CA ASP A 235 18.96 -13.23 12.23
C ASP A 235 18.94 -12.05 11.24
N ILE A 236 18.42 -12.26 10.02
CA ILE A 236 18.29 -11.20 9.02
C ILE A 236 17.41 -10.08 9.55
N TYR A 237 16.25 -10.42 10.12
CA TYR A 237 15.30 -9.43 10.65
C TYR A 237 15.90 -8.61 11.79
N LEU A 238 16.58 -9.22 12.75
CA LEU A 238 17.22 -8.48 13.85
C LEU A 238 18.36 -7.58 13.37
N ARG A 239 19.09 -7.97 12.33
CA ARG A 239 20.08 -7.09 11.68
C ARG A 239 19.40 -5.91 10.98
N LEU A 240 18.26 -6.12 10.30
CA LEU A 240 17.44 -5.05 9.73
C LEU A 240 16.96 -4.07 10.81
N VAL A 241 16.39 -4.59 11.89
CA VAL A 241 15.94 -3.77 13.04
C VAL A 241 17.11 -2.93 13.56
N GLY A 242 18.30 -3.52 13.72
CA GLY A 242 19.49 -2.80 14.17
C GLY A 242 19.89 -1.65 13.23
N VAL A 243 19.98 -1.90 11.92
CA VAL A 243 20.32 -0.88 10.93
C VAL A 243 19.26 0.24 10.92
N ARG A 244 17.99 -0.10 11.02
CA ARG A 244 16.86 0.85 11.06
C ARG A 244 16.88 1.71 12.31
N GLN A 245 17.19 1.12 13.48
CA GLN A 245 17.37 1.88 14.71
C GLN A 245 18.55 2.86 14.63
N GLU A 246 19.67 2.45 14.00
CA GLU A 246 20.81 3.34 13.73
C GLU A 246 20.43 4.45 12.75
N LEU A 247 19.66 4.15 11.71
CA LEU A 247 19.15 5.12 10.74
C LEU A 247 18.27 6.16 11.42
N ALA A 248 17.28 5.75 12.21
CA ALA A 248 16.40 6.67 12.94
C ALA A 248 17.17 7.59 13.89
N ALA A 249 18.13 7.02 14.65
CA ALA A 249 18.99 7.79 15.54
C ALA A 249 19.87 8.79 14.75
N TYR A 250 20.40 8.39 13.60
CA TYR A 250 21.14 9.27 12.69
C TYR A 250 20.26 10.41 12.19
N MET A 251 18.99 10.10 11.88
CA MET A 251 17.96 11.05 11.43
C MET A 251 17.46 11.99 12.54
N GLY A 252 17.86 11.74 13.80
CA GLY A 252 17.51 12.54 14.95
C GLY A 252 16.14 12.22 15.56
N PHE A 253 15.61 11.05 15.30
CA PHE A 253 14.42 10.50 15.95
C PHE A 253 14.80 9.72 17.21
N ASP A 254 13.90 9.71 18.18
CA ASP A 254 14.10 9.00 19.45
C ASP A 254 13.94 7.48 19.26
N SER A 255 13.11 7.04 18.31
CA SER A 255 12.90 5.64 17.93
C SER A 255 12.73 5.48 16.40
N TYR A 256 12.90 4.25 15.89
CA TYR A 256 12.57 3.95 14.51
C TYR A 256 11.04 3.99 14.26
N GLU A 257 10.26 3.65 15.26
CA GLU A 257 8.80 3.73 15.18
C GLU A 257 8.34 5.18 14.97
N ASP A 258 8.89 6.16 15.74
CA ASP A 258 8.60 7.58 15.51
C ASP A 258 9.03 8.05 14.10
N TYR A 259 10.19 7.56 13.63
CA TYR A 259 10.65 7.83 12.28
C TYR A 259 9.69 7.28 11.23
N ALA A 260 9.25 6.03 11.39
CA ALA A 260 8.31 5.41 10.45
C ALA A 260 6.97 6.14 10.43
N TYR A 261 6.40 6.44 11.58
CA TYR A 261 5.11 7.14 11.65
C TYR A 261 5.15 8.55 11.06
N LEU A 262 6.19 9.32 11.39
CA LEU A 262 6.25 10.74 11.04
C LEU A 262 6.92 11.02 9.70
N ALA A 263 7.89 10.19 9.29
CA ALA A 263 8.70 10.46 8.10
C ALA A 263 8.47 9.48 6.95
N LEU A 264 8.18 8.19 7.22
CA LEU A 264 7.89 7.24 6.15
C LEU A 264 6.42 7.27 5.73
N TYR A 265 5.50 7.40 6.71
CA TYR A 265 4.06 7.31 6.43
C TYR A 265 3.32 8.62 6.64
N GLU A 266 3.99 9.70 7.06
CA GLU A 266 3.41 11.03 7.28
C GLU A 266 2.09 11.01 8.06
N ARG A 267 1.99 10.13 9.07
CA ARG A 267 0.78 9.94 9.86
C ARG A 267 0.51 11.15 10.75
N ASP A 268 -0.74 11.55 10.83
CA ASP A 268 -1.23 12.58 11.73
C ASP A 268 -1.65 12.04 13.12
N TYR A 269 -1.16 10.83 13.46
CA TYR A 269 -1.25 10.19 14.77
C TYR A 269 0.08 9.49 15.11
N GLY A 270 0.30 9.23 16.40
CA GLY A 270 1.55 8.64 16.87
C GLY A 270 1.45 7.20 17.36
N PRO A 271 2.60 6.58 17.72
CA PRO A 271 2.68 5.22 18.24
C PRO A 271 1.77 4.94 19.44
N ASP A 272 1.67 5.86 20.40
CA ASP A 272 0.82 5.71 21.60
C ASP A 272 -0.66 5.52 21.25
N GLN A 273 -1.13 6.20 20.18
CA GLN A 273 -2.50 6.07 19.69
C GLN A 273 -2.70 4.70 19.03
N ALA A 274 -1.76 4.27 18.22
CA ALA A 274 -1.79 2.94 17.60
C ALA A 274 -1.79 1.83 18.65
N GLN A 275 -0.99 1.93 19.70
CA GLN A 275 -1.00 0.99 20.83
C GLN A 275 -2.36 0.97 21.54
N THR A 276 -2.98 2.13 21.76
CA THR A 276 -4.33 2.19 22.33
C THR A 276 -5.32 1.39 21.49
N LEU A 277 -5.22 1.48 20.17
CA LEU A 277 -6.07 0.71 19.24
C LEU A 277 -5.79 -0.81 19.35
N THR A 278 -4.52 -1.23 19.27
CA THR A 278 -4.15 -2.64 19.31
C THR A 278 -4.53 -3.29 20.64
N GLU A 279 -4.39 -2.58 21.77
CA GLU A 279 -4.87 -3.04 23.09
C GLU A 279 -6.38 -3.23 23.13
N GLN A 280 -7.17 -2.31 22.52
CA GLN A 280 -8.61 -2.45 22.42
C GLN A 280 -8.99 -3.63 21.50
N ILE A 281 -8.31 -3.81 20.37
CA ILE A 281 -8.53 -4.95 19.46
C ILE A 281 -8.31 -6.26 20.23
N ARG A 282 -7.17 -6.41 20.89
CA ARG A 282 -6.86 -7.61 21.69
C ARG A 282 -7.91 -7.90 22.74
N ARG A 283 -8.37 -6.88 23.46
CA ARG A 283 -9.33 -7.00 24.56
C ARG A 283 -10.74 -7.34 24.08
N GLU A 284 -11.20 -6.73 23.00
CA GLU A 284 -12.61 -6.78 22.57
C GLU A 284 -12.84 -7.77 21.42
N LEU A 285 -11.90 -7.85 20.47
CA LEU A 285 -12.05 -8.68 19.26
C LEU A 285 -11.35 -10.05 19.38
N GLY A 286 -10.25 -10.17 20.13
CA GLY A 286 -9.60 -11.45 20.37
C GLY A 286 -10.54 -12.54 20.91
N PRO A 287 -11.36 -12.25 21.96
CA PRO A 287 -12.38 -13.20 22.41
C PRO A 287 -13.44 -13.55 21.36
N LEU A 288 -13.83 -12.57 20.53
CA LEU A 288 -14.79 -12.80 19.43
C LEU A 288 -14.17 -13.72 18.35
N TYR A 289 -12.93 -13.46 17.95
CA TYR A 289 -12.22 -14.31 16.99
C TYR A 289 -12.19 -15.76 17.47
N LYS A 290 -11.77 -15.98 18.72
CA LYS A 290 -11.73 -17.31 19.31
C LYS A 290 -13.10 -18.01 19.33
N GLU A 291 -14.17 -17.28 19.64
CA GLU A 291 -15.54 -17.78 19.61
C GLU A 291 -15.93 -18.24 18.20
N LEU A 292 -15.71 -17.40 17.18
CA LEU A 292 -16.03 -17.68 15.80
C LEU A 292 -15.22 -18.87 15.24
N LYS A 293 -13.93 -18.97 15.62
CA LYS A 293 -13.06 -20.09 15.24
C LYS A 293 -13.54 -21.41 15.83
N LEU A 294 -13.95 -21.42 17.10
CA LEU A 294 -14.56 -22.61 17.73
C LEU A 294 -15.89 -23.02 17.08
N GLN A 295 -16.58 -22.10 16.43
CA GLN A 295 -17.78 -22.36 15.66
C GLN A 295 -17.48 -22.79 14.20
N GLU A 296 -16.21 -22.87 13.81
CA GLU A 296 -15.76 -23.23 12.45
C GLU A 296 -16.41 -22.33 11.38
N ARG A 297 -16.54 -21.01 11.66
CA ARG A 297 -17.27 -20.10 10.77
C ARG A 297 -16.59 -19.93 9.42
N TRP A 298 -15.28 -19.78 9.38
CA TRP A 298 -14.51 -19.67 8.13
C TRP A 298 -14.58 -20.96 7.31
N ASP A 299 -14.55 -22.13 7.96
CA ASP A 299 -14.57 -23.44 7.29
C ASP A 299 -15.93 -23.76 6.65
N ARG A 300 -16.97 -22.98 6.97
CA ARG A 300 -18.33 -23.12 6.41
C ARG A 300 -18.62 -22.16 5.27
N LEU A 301 -17.72 -21.22 5.01
CA LEU A 301 -17.88 -20.32 3.87
C LEU A 301 -17.91 -21.13 2.58
N SER A 302 -18.78 -20.76 1.70
CA SER A 302 -18.89 -21.34 0.35
C SER A 302 -19.17 -20.22 -0.61
N TYR A 303 -18.59 -20.30 -1.79
CA TYR A 303 -18.67 -19.25 -2.79
C TYR A 303 -19.35 -19.78 -4.04
N THR A 304 -20.12 -18.93 -4.69
CA THR A 304 -20.76 -19.21 -5.97
C THR A 304 -19.73 -19.02 -7.09
N GLU A 305 -19.68 -19.91 -8.07
CA GLU A 305 -18.86 -19.70 -9.27
C GLU A 305 -19.31 -18.42 -10.01
N LEU A 306 -18.36 -17.60 -10.40
CA LEU A 306 -18.58 -16.31 -11.04
C LEU A 306 -17.54 -16.08 -12.13
N ASN A 307 -17.97 -15.76 -13.35
CA ASN A 307 -17.03 -15.41 -14.40
C ASN A 307 -16.79 -13.89 -14.47
N GLU A 308 -15.79 -13.50 -15.25
CA GLU A 308 -15.38 -12.10 -15.41
C GLU A 308 -16.53 -11.18 -15.84
N GLU A 309 -17.36 -11.58 -16.81
CA GLU A 309 -18.48 -10.77 -17.31
C GLU A 309 -19.55 -10.55 -16.20
N GLU A 310 -19.82 -11.60 -15.43
CA GLU A 310 -20.75 -11.54 -14.29
C GLU A 310 -20.20 -10.64 -13.17
N ASN A 311 -18.91 -10.75 -12.84
CA ASN A 311 -18.26 -9.89 -11.85
C ASN A 311 -18.33 -8.42 -12.27
N LEU A 312 -17.91 -8.10 -13.49
CA LEU A 312 -17.98 -6.74 -14.05
C LEU A 312 -19.43 -6.21 -14.06
N ALA A 313 -20.42 -7.07 -14.37
CA ALA A 313 -21.83 -6.68 -14.36
C ALA A 313 -22.33 -6.32 -12.95
N VAL A 314 -21.87 -7.04 -11.92
CA VAL A 314 -22.21 -6.72 -10.52
C VAL A 314 -21.65 -5.36 -10.12
N ILE A 315 -20.37 -5.10 -10.36
CA ILE A 315 -19.73 -3.81 -10.03
C ILE A 315 -20.37 -2.66 -10.84
N ARG A 316 -20.72 -2.88 -12.12
CA ARG A 316 -21.48 -1.91 -12.91
C ARG A 316 -22.81 -1.54 -12.24
N ALA A 317 -23.59 -2.55 -11.83
CA ALA A 317 -24.88 -2.31 -11.19
C ALA A 317 -24.72 -1.56 -9.85
N VAL A 318 -23.68 -1.86 -9.10
CA VAL A 318 -23.34 -1.14 -7.87
C VAL A 318 -22.96 0.31 -8.17
N ALA A 319 -22.06 0.55 -9.12
CA ALA A 319 -21.65 1.90 -9.51
C ALA A 319 -22.84 2.73 -10.02
N GLU A 320 -23.75 2.13 -10.82
CA GLU A 320 -25.02 2.76 -11.25
C GLU A 320 -25.92 3.11 -10.06
N SER A 321 -26.02 2.21 -9.08
CA SER A 321 -26.81 2.43 -7.85
C SER A 321 -26.27 3.55 -6.98
N ILE A 322 -24.95 3.67 -6.87
CA ILE A 322 -24.26 4.77 -6.18
C ILE A 322 -24.44 6.07 -6.97
N GLY A 323 -24.21 6.04 -8.28
CA GLY A 323 -24.30 7.22 -9.14
C GLY A 323 -23.12 8.19 -9.00
N GLY A 324 -23.31 9.45 -9.40
CA GLY A 324 -22.36 10.53 -9.15
C GLY A 324 -20.96 10.28 -9.71
N VAL A 325 -19.95 10.54 -8.89
CA VAL A 325 -18.52 10.34 -9.19
C VAL A 325 -18.22 8.88 -9.47
N THR A 326 -18.69 7.97 -8.60
CA THR A 326 -18.42 6.53 -8.70
C THR A 326 -18.90 5.94 -10.04
N TYR A 327 -20.10 6.32 -10.51
CA TYR A 327 -20.57 5.86 -11.81
C TYR A 327 -19.81 6.48 -12.97
N SER A 328 -19.39 7.74 -12.84
CA SER A 328 -18.56 8.39 -13.87
C SER A 328 -17.19 7.73 -14.00
N ALA A 329 -16.56 7.42 -12.89
CA ALA A 329 -15.29 6.69 -12.85
C ALA A 329 -15.42 5.29 -13.47
N PHE A 330 -16.48 4.54 -13.12
CA PHE A 330 -16.74 3.23 -13.69
C PHE A 330 -16.93 3.27 -15.22
N ARG A 331 -17.64 4.27 -15.73
CA ARG A 331 -17.83 4.44 -17.17
C ARG A 331 -16.52 4.71 -17.93
N ASP A 332 -15.60 5.46 -17.34
CA ASP A 332 -14.30 5.69 -17.93
C ASP A 332 -13.43 4.43 -17.82
N MET A 333 -13.51 3.68 -16.73
CA MET A 333 -12.90 2.36 -16.58
C MET A 333 -13.29 1.42 -17.73
N GLU A 334 -14.59 1.29 -18.02
CA GLU A 334 -15.06 0.46 -19.13
C GLU A 334 -14.67 1.02 -20.50
N ARG A 335 -14.83 2.35 -20.69
CA ARG A 335 -14.56 3.03 -21.96
C ARG A 335 -13.13 2.85 -22.41
N TYR A 336 -12.19 2.94 -21.49
CA TYR A 336 -10.76 2.92 -21.77
C TYR A 336 -10.09 1.58 -21.43
N GLU A 337 -10.87 0.57 -21.01
CA GLU A 337 -10.37 -0.75 -20.63
C GLU A 337 -9.32 -0.66 -19.48
N LEU A 338 -9.67 0.04 -18.40
CA LEU A 338 -8.77 0.35 -17.29
C LEU A 338 -8.85 -0.68 -16.14
N CYS A 339 -9.18 -1.92 -16.45
CA CYS A 339 -9.14 -3.01 -15.48
C CYS A 339 -8.75 -4.33 -16.13
N ASP A 340 -8.04 -5.16 -15.38
CA ASP A 340 -7.79 -6.57 -15.67
C ASP A 340 -8.30 -7.43 -14.51
N ILE A 341 -9.45 -8.09 -14.72
CA ILE A 341 -10.12 -8.96 -13.75
C ILE A 341 -10.29 -10.39 -14.28
N GLY A 342 -9.61 -10.73 -15.39
CA GLY A 342 -9.71 -12.03 -16.02
C GLY A 342 -9.06 -13.15 -15.19
N VAL A 343 -9.72 -14.31 -15.14
CA VAL A 343 -9.16 -15.51 -14.50
C VAL A 343 -8.13 -16.15 -15.42
N SER A 344 -6.89 -16.27 -14.98
CA SER A 344 -5.83 -16.93 -15.74
C SER A 344 -4.78 -17.56 -14.82
N PRO A 345 -4.35 -18.82 -15.09
CA PRO A 345 -3.26 -19.44 -14.34
C PRO A 345 -1.88 -18.80 -14.60
N LYS A 346 -1.80 -17.92 -15.61
CA LYS A 346 -0.58 -17.19 -15.96
C LYS A 346 -0.51 -15.80 -15.34
N LYS A 347 -1.60 -15.36 -14.75
CA LYS A 347 -1.73 -14.04 -14.13
C LYS A 347 -0.91 -13.97 -12.84
N GLY A 348 -0.26 -12.85 -12.58
CA GLY A 348 0.44 -12.58 -11.32
C GLY A 348 -0.47 -12.74 -10.10
N ASN A 349 0.08 -13.18 -8.99
CA ASN A 349 -0.68 -13.45 -7.76
C ASN A 349 -0.74 -12.21 -6.85
N LEU A 350 -1.29 -11.12 -7.37
CA LEU A 350 -1.46 -9.85 -6.64
C LEU A 350 -2.68 -9.08 -7.19
N SER A 351 -3.21 -8.16 -6.38
CA SER A 351 -4.20 -7.18 -6.80
C SER A 351 -3.71 -5.80 -6.37
N TYR A 352 -3.88 -4.80 -7.21
CA TYR A 352 -3.45 -3.43 -6.93
C TYR A 352 -4.06 -2.42 -7.90
N GLN A 353 -4.09 -1.17 -7.47
CA GLN A 353 -4.34 -0.01 -8.31
C GLN A 353 -3.01 0.66 -8.68
N CYS A 354 -2.87 1.11 -9.90
CA CYS A 354 -1.74 1.91 -10.38
C CYS A 354 -2.22 3.08 -11.25
N TYR A 355 -1.28 3.95 -11.67
CA TYR A 355 -1.64 5.17 -12.37
C TYR A 355 -0.90 5.32 -13.70
N LEU A 356 -1.63 5.68 -14.73
CA LEU A 356 -1.12 5.96 -16.09
C LEU A 356 -0.89 7.47 -16.23
N TYR A 357 0.25 7.96 -15.78
CA TYR A 357 0.55 9.38 -15.57
C TYR A 357 0.34 10.25 -16.82
N SER A 358 0.81 9.82 -18.00
CA SER A 358 0.62 10.56 -19.26
C SER A 358 -0.84 10.66 -19.69
N TYR A 359 -1.70 9.80 -19.19
CA TYR A 359 -3.12 9.78 -19.53
C TYR A 359 -4.01 10.29 -18.40
N ASP A 360 -3.42 10.59 -17.22
CA ASP A 360 -4.15 11.05 -16.05
C ASP A 360 -5.31 10.12 -15.66
N ASN A 361 -5.06 8.81 -15.67
CA ASN A 361 -6.05 7.79 -15.39
C ASN A 361 -5.49 6.66 -14.51
N PRO A 362 -6.26 6.19 -13.51
CA PRO A 362 -5.92 4.97 -12.78
C PRO A 362 -6.17 3.70 -13.62
N TYR A 363 -5.58 2.61 -13.20
CA TYR A 363 -5.82 1.26 -13.71
C TYR A 363 -5.88 0.28 -12.53
N VAL A 364 -6.74 -0.73 -12.60
CA VAL A 364 -6.79 -1.79 -11.58
C VAL A 364 -6.47 -3.15 -12.17
N PHE A 365 -5.59 -3.84 -11.47
CA PHE A 365 -5.24 -5.23 -11.74
C PHE A 365 -5.73 -6.08 -10.57
N VAL A 366 -6.58 -7.08 -10.83
CA VAL A 366 -7.18 -7.91 -9.78
C VAL A 366 -6.93 -9.38 -10.06
N LYS A 367 -6.28 -10.06 -9.14
CA LYS A 367 -6.19 -11.52 -9.17
C LYS A 367 -7.53 -12.11 -8.76
N THR A 368 -8.17 -12.77 -9.69
CA THR A 368 -9.48 -13.42 -9.52
C THR A 368 -9.34 -14.94 -9.60
N GLU A 369 -10.18 -15.64 -8.85
CA GLU A 369 -10.21 -17.10 -8.80
C GLU A 369 -11.46 -17.69 -9.47
N GLY A 370 -12.42 -16.86 -9.87
CA GLY A 370 -13.65 -17.26 -10.53
C GLY A 370 -14.79 -17.60 -9.57
N TYR A 371 -14.83 -16.92 -8.42
CA TYR A 371 -15.85 -17.08 -7.40
C TYR A 371 -16.44 -15.76 -6.96
N SER A 372 -17.55 -15.80 -6.21
CA SER A 372 -18.30 -14.61 -5.79
C SER A 372 -17.52 -13.67 -4.87
N ASP A 373 -16.54 -14.13 -4.12
CA ASP A 373 -15.64 -13.30 -3.31
C ASP A 373 -14.76 -12.38 -4.15
N ASP A 374 -14.50 -12.71 -5.43
CA ASP A 374 -13.86 -11.80 -6.39
C ASP A 374 -14.60 -10.45 -6.52
N ILE A 375 -15.91 -10.39 -6.21
CA ILE A 375 -16.69 -9.14 -6.17
C ILE A 375 -16.11 -8.18 -5.13
N LEU A 376 -15.72 -8.68 -3.96
CA LEU A 376 -15.13 -7.85 -2.91
C LEU A 376 -13.71 -7.44 -3.27
N SER A 377 -12.92 -8.34 -3.82
CA SER A 377 -11.56 -8.03 -4.29
C SER A 377 -11.56 -6.96 -5.39
N PHE A 378 -12.45 -7.10 -6.37
CA PHE A 378 -12.62 -6.06 -7.38
C PHE A 378 -13.21 -4.78 -6.80
N GLY A 379 -14.16 -4.89 -5.86
CA GLY A 379 -14.73 -3.75 -5.14
C GLY A 379 -13.69 -2.94 -4.37
N HIS A 380 -12.74 -3.62 -3.74
CA HIS A 380 -11.60 -3.01 -3.06
C HIS A 380 -10.78 -2.15 -4.04
N GLU A 381 -10.28 -2.75 -5.10
CA GLU A 381 -9.48 -2.03 -6.11
C GLU A 381 -10.29 -0.93 -6.82
N PHE A 382 -11.61 -1.16 -7.00
CA PHE A 382 -12.49 -0.13 -7.54
C PHE A 382 -12.64 1.08 -6.59
N GLY A 383 -12.58 0.87 -5.28
CA GLY A 383 -12.52 1.96 -4.30
C GLY A 383 -11.29 2.85 -4.49
N HIS A 384 -10.11 2.24 -4.63
CA HIS A 384 -8.87 2.93 -4.99
C HIS A 384 -8.98 3.62 -6.36
N PHE A 385 -9.58 2.95 -7.35
CA PHE A 385 -9.79 3.54 -8.67
C PHE A 385 -10.63 4.82 -8.62
N VAL A 386 -11.74 4.82 -7.89
CA VAL A 386 -12.62 6.00 -7.77
C VAL A 386 -11.88 7.15 -7.10
N ASP A 387 -11.12 6.84 -6.06
CA ASP A 387 -10.30 7.81 -5.35
C ASP A 387 -9.24 8.44 -6.27
N ALA A 388 -8.43 7.62 -6.93
CA ALA A 388 -7.39 8.07 -7.85
C ALA A 388 -7.96 8.78 -9.09
N TRP A 389 -9.14 8.35 -9.58
CA TRP A 389 -9.83 8.99 -10.70
C TRP A 389 -10.33 10.40 -10.34
N TYR A 390 -10.82 10.59 -9.11
CA TYR A 390 -11.36 11.87 -8.66
C TYR A 390 -10.25 12.84 -8.24
N ASN A 391 -9.22 12.33 -7.58
CA ASN A 391 -8.13 13.12 -7.00
C ASN A 391 -6.85 13.14 -7.85
N HIS A 392 -6.89 12.56 -9.07
CA HIS A 392 -5.75 12.57 -9.98
C HIS A 392 -4.46 12.03 -9.33
N ASP A 393 -4.31 10.72 -9.24
CA ASP A 393 -3.20 9.97 -8.64
C ASP A 393 -3.41 9.45 -7.20
N GLY A 394 -4.55 9.69 -6.62
CA GLY A 394 -4.84 9.08 -5.32
C GLY A 394 -4.32 9.88 -4.12
N THR A 395 -4.04 9.23 -3.00
CA THR A 395 -3.68 9.86 -1.73
C THR A 395 -2.24 9.58 -1.32
N ASP A 396 -1.59 10.56 -0.74
CA ASP A 396 -0.26 10.41 -0.14
C ASP A 396 -0.31 9.61 1.19
N SER A 397 -1.50 9.39 1.75
CA SER A 397 -1.69 8.61 2.98
C SER A 397 -2.23 7.21 2.67
N ASN A 398 -1.42 6.19 2.87
CA ASN A 398 -1.83 4.78 2.74
C ASN A 398 -3.03 4.46 3.64
N ASP A 399 -3.06 5.00 4.87
CA ASP A 399 -4.20 4.82 5.78
C ASP A 399 -5.50 5.33 5.17
N LEU A 400 -5.45 6.46 4.47
CA LEU A 400 -6.63 7.07 3.85
C LEU A 400 -7.01 6.35 2.54
N ALA A 401 -6.04 5.92 1.74
CA ALA A 401 -6.29 5.13 0.54
C ALA A 401 -7.11 3.87 0.87
N GLU A 402 -6.73 3.18 1.93
CA GLU A 402 -7.41 1.98 2.41
C GLU A 402 -8.82 2.26 3.00
N VAL A 403 -9.11 3.48 3.42
CA VAL A 403 -10.50 3.84 3.78
C VAL A 403 -11.40 3.85 2.57
N PHE A 404 -10.90 4.29 1.41
CA PHE A 404 -11.70 4.32 0.18
C PHE A 404 -11.91 2.92 -0.40
N SER A 405 -10.88 2.07 -0.39
CA SER A 405 -10.96 0.69 -0.88
C SER A 405 -11.83 -0.19 0.03
N GLN A 406 -11.48 -0.31 1.30
CA GLN A 406 -12.25 -1.10 2.27
C GLN A 406 -13.66 -0.53 2.48
N GLY A 407 -13.80 0.80 2.44
CA GLY A 407 -15.11 1.47 2.49
C GLY A 407 -16.00 1.05 1.33
N MET A 408 -15.47 0.94 0.12
CA MET A 408 -16.22 0.45 -1.04
C MET A 408 -16.70 -0.99 -0.85
N GLU A 409 -15.88 -1.89 -0.30
CA GLU A 409 -16.30 -3.25 0.01
C GLU A 409 -17.54 -3.27 0.91
N TYR A 410 -17.60 -2.46 1.97
CA TYR A 410 -18.78 -2.38 2.84
C TYR A 410 -20.00 -1.73 2.15
N LEU A 411 -19.78 -0.71 1.33
CA LEU A 411 -20.84 -0.05 0.57
C LEU A 411 -21.44 -0.96 -0.50
N LEU A 412 -20.67 -1.90 -1.04
CA LEU A 412 -21.14 -2.93 -1.96
C LEU A 412 -22.19 -3.83 -1.31
N LEU A 413 -22.00 -4.25 -0.05
CA LEU A 413 -22.84 -5.28 0.61
C LEU A 413 -24.33 -4.98 0.55
N SER A 414 -24.74 -3.71 0.63
CA SER A 414 -26.13 -3.31 0.56
C SER A 414 -26.68 -3.20 -0.88
N ARG A 415 -25.82 -3.25 -1.90
CA ARG A 415 -26.10 -2.93 -3.31
C ARG A 415 -25.93 -4.09 -4.27
N ILE A 416 -25.17 -5.12 -3.88
CA ILE A 416 -24.99 -6.34 -4.69
C ILE A 416 -26.30 -7.13 -4.79
N PRO A 417 -26.46 -7.99 -5.83
CA PRO A 417 -27.60 -8.87 -5.98
C PRO A 417 -27.85 -9.74 -4.74
N GLU A 418 -29.12 -10.02 -4.46
CA GLU A 418 -29.55 -10.78 -3.29
C GLU A 418 -28.90 -12.18 -3.23
N ASP A 419 -28.66 -12.78 -4.40
CA ASP A 419 -28.09 -14.13 -4.52
C ASP A 419 -26.68 -14.23 -3.91
N TYR A 420 -25.89 -13.15 -3.90
CA TYR A 420 -24.55 -13.10 -3.32
C TYR A 420 -24.50 -12.41 -1.94
N ARG A 421 -25.51 -11.62 -1.59
CA ARG A 421 -25.46 -10.71 -0.44
C ARG A 421 -25.19 -11.40 0.88
N GLN A 422 -25.85 -12.51 1.15
CA GLN A 422 -25.72 -13.21 2.43
C GLN A 422 -24.30 -13.78 2.60
N GLU A 423 -23.79 -14.51 1.59
CA GLU A 423 -22.47 -15.13 1.66
C GLU A 423 -21.35 -14.07 1.76
N LEU A 424 -21.42 -13.02 0.94
CA LEU A 424 -20.40 -11.97 0.94
C LEU A 424 -20.46 -11.08 2.17
N THR A 425 -21.66 -10.87 2.76
CA THR A 425 -21.76 -10.15 4.04
C THR A 425 -21.14 -10.97 5.16
N GLU A 426 -21.41 -12.27 5.23
CA GLU A 426 -20.79 -13.15 6.23
C GLU A 426 -19.27 -13.20 6.06
N PHE A 427 -18.79 -13.38 4.82
CA PHE A 427 -17.37 -13.36 4.51
C PHE A 427 -16.72 -12.05 4.98
N LYS A 428 -17.22 -10.89 4.53
CA LYS A 428 -16.61 -9.58 4.86
C LYS A 428 -16.62 -9.29 6.36
N LEU A 429 -17.65 -9.69 7.10
CA LEU A 429 -17.67 -9.49 8.54
C LEU A 429 -16.68 -10.43 9.28
N LEU A 430 -16.48 -11.65 8.80
CA LEU A 430 -15.45 -12.55 9.30
C LEU A 430 -14.05 -12.03 8.98
N ASP A 431 -13.82 -11.58 7.73
CA ASP A 431 -12.61 -10.92 7.28
C ASP A 431 -12.30 -9.66 8.11
N THR A 432 -13.30 -8.87 8.46
CA THR A 432 -13.16 -7.71 9.36
C THR A 432 -12.57 -8.10 10.72
N VAL A 433 -13.09 -9.18 11.33
CA VAL A 433 -12.55 -9.67 12.61
C VAL A 433 -11.13 -10.20 12.45
N ASP A 434 -10.87 -10.90 11.35
CA ASP A 434 -9.56 -11.46 11.03
C ASP A 434 -8.52 -10.35 10.82
N THR A 435 -8.84 -9.35 9.98
CA THR A 435 -8.00 -8.19 9.72
C THR A 435 -7.64 -7.46 11.02
N PHE A 436 -8.61 -7.10 11.85
CA PHE A 436 -8.32 -6.44 13.13
C PHE A 436 -7.40 -7.28 14.02
N THR A 437 -7.69 -8.57 14.17
CA THR A 437 -6.96 -9.40 15.13
C THR A 437 -5.56 -9.75 14.64
N GLN A 438 -5.39 -10.13 13.40
CA GLN A 438 -4.08 -10.47 12.86
C GLN A 438 -3.21 -9.23 12.66
N GLN A 439 -3.71 -8.19 11.97
CA GLN A 439 -2.93 -6.98 11.73
C GLN A 439 -2.64 -6.22 13.04
N GLY A 440 -3.58 -6.21 13.99
CA GLY A 440 -3.34 -5.67 15.34
C GLY A 440 -2.25 -6.42 16.09
N SER A 441 -2.21 -7.75 15.96
CA SER A 441 -1.15 -8.59 16.53
C SER A 441 0.21 -8.32 15.86
N PHE A 442 0.24 -8.12 14.55
CA PHE A 442 1.46 -7.81 13.82
C PHE A 442 1.99 -6.41 14.19
N ALA A 443 1.11 -5.42 14.34
CA ALA A 443 1.49 -4.09 14.82
C ALA A 443 2.05 -4.13 16.27
N ASP A 444 1.46 -4.94 17.17
CA ASP A 444 1.97 -5.15 18.54
C ASP A 444 3.33 -5.90 18.52
N PHE A 445 3.53 -6.83 17.57
CA PHE A 445 4.83 -7.49 17.36
C PHE A 445 5.93 -6.49 16.99
N GLU A 446 5.71 -5.66 15.97
CA GLU A 446 6.68 -4.65 15.54
C GLU A 446 6.98 -3.65 16.65
N HIS A 447 5.93 -3.12 17.30
CA HIS A 447 6.09 -2.22 18.44
C HIS A 447 7.00 -2.80 19.51
N ARG A 448 6.76 -4.05 19.95
CA ARG A 448 7.56 -4.69 21.00
C ARG A 448 9.00 -4.96 20.55
N VAL A 449 9.20 -5.39 19.31
CA VAL A 449 10.55 -5.64 18.79
C VAL A 449 11.35 -4.35 18.69
N TYR A 450 10.78 -3.29 18.14
CA TYR A 450 11.50 -2.02 17.96
C TYR A 450 11.61 -1.18 19.24
N SER A 451 10.83 -1.47 20.28
CA SER A 451 10.92 -0.80 21.58
C SER A 451 12.20 -1.13 22.39
N GLN A 452 12.96 -2.14 21.95
CA GLN A 452 14.22 -2.56 22.56
C GLN A 452 15.35 -2.59 21.52
N PRO A 453 16.62 -2.44 21.93
CA PRO A 453 17.74 -2.63 21.02
C PRO A 453 17.71 -4.02 20.36
N ALA A 454 17.94 -4.09 19.05
CA ALA A 454 17.95 -5.35 18.32
C ALA A 454 18.87 -6.43 18.94
N ALA A 455 19.98 -6.00 19.56
CA ALA A 455 20.94 -6.88 20.20
C ALA A 455 20.43 -7.55 21.50
N GLU A 456 19.29 -7.11 22.02
CA GLU A 456 18.63 -7.72 23.19
C GLU A 456 17.65 -8.83 22.81
N TRP A 457 17.45 -9.07 21.51
CA TRP A 457 16.59 -10.10 20.96
C TRP A 457 17.38 -11.26 20.37
N THR A 458 16.79 -12.45 20.40
CA THR A 458 17.22 -13.64 19.67
C THR A 458 16.11 -14.11 18.72
N PRO A 459 16.42 -14.87 17.66
CA PRO A 459 15.39 -15.46 16.80
C PRO A 459 14.37 -16.33 17.54
N GLU A 460 14.78 -17.00 18.60
CA GLU A 460 13.92 -17.81 19.47
C GLU A 460 12.90 -16.93 20.21
N GLU A 461 13.32 -15.79 20.76
CA GLU A 461 12.44 -14.85 21.46
C GLU A 461 11.43 -14.19 20.52
N LEU A 462 11.78 -13.97 19.23
CA LEU A 462 10.81 -13.55 18.22
C LEU A 462 9.72 -14.61 18.02
N CYS A 463 10.09 -15.88 17.99
CA CYS A 463 9.14 -16.99 17.88
C CYS A 463 8.24 -17.09 19.14
N GLU A 464 8.81 -16.89 20.35
CA GLU A 464 8.05 -16.87 21.59
C GLU A 464 7.06 -15.70 21.63
N LEU A 465 7.48 -14.51 21.18
CA LEU A 465 6.62 -13.32 21.06
C LEU A 465 5.46 -13.56 20.09
N SER A 466 5.75 -14.10 18.89
CA SER A 466 4.72 -14.42 17.90
C SER A 466 3.67 -15.39 18.47
N LEU A 467 4.10 -16.45 19.15
CA LEU A 467 3.19 -17.41 19.78
C LEU A 467 2.37 -16.78 20.93
N GLU A 468 2.99 -15.91 21.74
CA GLU A 468 2.28 -15.16 22.79
C GLU A 468 1.16 -14.31 22.18
N LEU A 469 1.49 -13.55 21.15
CA LEU A 469 0.52 -12.67 20.46
C LEU A 469 -0.60 -13.46 19.80
N ALA A 470 -0.29 -14.56 19.12
CA ALA A 470 -1.32 -15.43 18.54
C ALA A 470 -2.33 -15.93 19.59
N ARG A 471 -1.85 -16.21 20.80
CA ARG A 471 -2.70 -16.60 21.93
C ARG A 471 -3.54 -15.44 22.45
N ASP A 472 -2.90 -14.27 22.64
CA ASP A 472 -3.52 -13.08 23.23
C ASP A 472 -4.58 -12.48 22.32
N TYR A 473 -4.36 -12.49 21.01
CA TYR A 473 -5.32 -12.04 20.00
C TYR A 473 -6.34 -13.12 19.59
N GLY A 474 -6.23 -14.33 20.14
CA GLY A 474 -7.27 -15.35 20.05
C GLY A 474 -7.24 -16.23 18.80
N TYR A 475 -6.27 -16.08 17.91
CA TYR A 475 -6.21 -16.84 16.66
C TYR A 475 -5.32 -18.12 16.73
N LEU A 476 -4.67 -18.39 17.86
CA LEU A 476 -3.92 -19.62 18.07
C LEU A 476 -4.82 -20.85 17.97
N VAL A 477 -4.46 -21.79 17.10
CA VAL A 477 -5.11 -23.10 16.98
C VAL A 477 -4.32 -24.13 17.78
N GLU A 478 -5.01 -24.88 18.65
CA GLU A 478 -4.40 -25.94 19.47
C GLU A 478 -3.75 -27.01 18.57
N GLY A 479 -2.51 -27.36 18.90
CA GLY A 479 -1.70 -28.32 18.11
C GLY A 479 -0.96 -27.71 16.92
N GLN A 480 -1.11 -26.41 16.67
CA GLN A 480 -0.37 -25.69 15.62
C GLN A 480 0.63 -24.66 16.20
N GLU A 481 1.04 -24.82 17.45
CA GLU A 481 1.91 -23.87 18.16
C GLU A 481 3.22 -23.62 17.41
N ASN A 482 3.80 -24.64 16.74
CA ASN A 482 5.02 -24.51 15.97
C ASN A 482 4.83 -23.57 14.77
N TYR A 483 3.70 -23.67 14.09
CA TYR A 483 3.32 -22.77 12.99
C TYR A 483 3.21 -21.33 13.47
N TYR A 484 2.35 -21.07 14.47
CA TYR A 484 2.11 -19.70 14.95
C TYR A 484 3.34 -19.07 15.62
N ALA A 485 4.24 -19.85 16.18
CA ALA A 485 5.50 -19.36 16.71
C ALA A 485 6.44 -18.85 15.62
N LYS A 486 6.41 -19.45 14.44
CA LYS A 486 7.45 -19.25 13.42
C LYS A 486 6.97 -18.56 12.14
N SER A 487 5.65 -18.56 11.86
CA SER A 487 5.08 -17.97 10.64
C SER A 487 5.15 -16.43 10.57
N TRP A 488 5.65 -15.76 11.60
CA TRP A 488 5.81 -14.30 11.59
C TRP A 488 6.70 -13.82 10.42
N PHE A 489 7.68 -14.60 10.00
CA PHE A 489 8.55 -14.22 8.89
C PHE A 489 7.90 -14.35 7.49
N ASP A 490 6.71 -14.94 7.38
CA ASP A 490 5.91 -14.92 6.17
C ASP A 490 5.22 -13.56 5.95
N ILE A 491 5.23 -12.69 6.97
CA ILE A 491 4.73 -11.32 6.87
C ILE A 491 5.83 -10.46 6.24
N ASN A 492 5.79 -10.33 4.93
CA ASN A 492 6.78 -9.56 4.16
C ASN A 492 6.89 -8.10 4.62
N HIS A 493 5.79 -7.48 5.08
CA HIS A 493 5.77 -6.12 5.62
C HIS A 493 6.80 -5.90 6.72
N PHE A 494 7.06 -6.87 7.59
CA PHE A 494 8.08 -6.73 8.63
C PHE A 494 9.47 -6.45 8.05
N PHE A 495 9.74 -7.00 6.86
CA PHE A 495 11.00 -6.80 6.16
C PHE A 495 10.95 -5.58 5.23
N ASP A 496 10.00 -5.53 4.31
CA ASP A 496 9.97 -4.52 3.24
C ASP A 496 9.32 -3.19 3.69
N HIS A 497 8.29 -3.23 4.55
CA HIS A 497 7.47 -2.07 4.92
C HIS A 497 7.14 -2.04 6.42
N PRO A 498 8.15 -1.86 7.29
CA PRO A 498 7.93 -1.90 8.74
C PRO A 498 6.93 -0.83 9.21
N PHE A 499 6.07 -1.21 10.16
CA PHE A 499 4.97 -0.39 10.67
C PHE A 499 3.85 -0.04 9.67
N TYR A 500 3.83 -0.71 8.49
CA TYR A 500 2.72 -0.55 7.57
C TYR A 500 1.42 -1.21 8.08
N VAL A 501 1.51 -2.36 8.70
CA VAL A 501 0.36 -3.22 9.04
C VAL A 501 -0.70 -2.56 9.91
N VAL A 502 -0.35 -1.54 10.70
CA VAL A 502 -1.31 -0.76 11.48
C VAL A 502 -2.29 0.03 10.59
N SER A 503 -1.88 0.38 9.35
CA SER A 503 -2.74 1.04 8.37
C SER A 503 -4.01 0.23 8.12
N TYR A 504 -3.90 -1.10 8.02
CA TYR A 504 -5.06 -1.97 7.86
C TYR A 504 -6.04 -1.93 9.04
N CYS A 505 -5.55 -1.71 10.26
CA CYS A 505 -6.42 -1.60 11.43
C CYS A 505 -7.16 -0.26 11.48
N VAL A 506 -6.46 0.86 11.26
CA VAL A 506 -7.06 2.19 11.36
C VAL A 506 -8.04 2.46 10.23
N SER A 507 -7.68 2.02 9.01
CA SER A 507 -8.53 2.15 7.83
C SER A 507 -9.76 1.23 7.91
N ASN A 508 -9.57 -0.02 8.37
CA ASN A 508 -10.69 -0.95 8.56
C ASN A 508 -11.70 -0.43 9.59
N ASP A 509 -11.26 0.26 10.65
CA ASP A 509 -12.19 0.88 11.58
C ASP A 509 -13.00 2.01 10.92
N ALA A 510 -12.34 2.91 10.21
CA ALA A 510 -13.02 4.00 9.50
C ALA A 510 -14.00 3.45 8.44
N ALA A 511 -13.58 2.46 7.67
CA ALA A 511 -14.43 1.79 6.68
C ALA A 511 -15.59 1.03 7.33
N PHE A 512 -15.36 0.34 8.44
CA PHE A 512 -16.41 -0.35 9.19
C PHE A 512 -17.44 0.62 9.77
N GLN A 513 -17.05 1.84 10.16
CA GLN A 513 -17.99 2.88 10.56
C GLN A 513 -18.94 3.28 9.42
N LEU A 514 -18.49 3.23 8.15
CA LEU A 514 -19.41 3.42 7.01
C LEU A 514 -20.48 2.31 6.96
N TYR A 515 -20.09 1.07 7.25
CA TYR A 515 -21.04 -0.05 7.37
C TYR A 515 -22.01 0.13 8.54
N GLU A 516 -21.52 0.57 9.71
CA GLU A 516 -22.37 0.90 10.88
C GLU A 516 -23.44 1.94 10.49
N LEU A 517 -23.06 2.98 9.74
CA LEU A 517 -23.97 4.01 9.26
C LEU A 517 -24.96 3.47 8.23
N GLU A 518 -24.53 2.62 7.29
CA GLU A 518 -25.42 1.94 6.33
C GLU A 518 -26.44 1.04 7.02
N CYS A 519 -26.05 0.31 8.08
CA CYS A 519 -26.95 -0.49 8.91
C CYS A 519 -27.98 0.37 9.64
N ALA A 520 -27.59 1.55 10.13
CA ALA A 520 -28.48 2.47 10.82
C ALA A 520 -29.46 3.17 9.86
N ARG A 521 -29.00 3.56 8.68
CA ARG A 521 -29.79 4.20 7.64
C ARG A 521 -29.15 3.98 6.26
N ALA A 522 -29.89 3.36 5.34
CA ALA A 522 -29.42 3.15 3.98
C ALA A 522 -28.92 4.46 3.34
N GLY A 523 -27.75 4.44 2.76
CA GLY A 523 -27.07 5.56 2.12
C GLY A 523 -26.29 6.47 3.08
N ALA A 524 -26.34 6.26 4.40
CA ALA A 524 -25.64 7.13 5.34
C ALA A 524 -24.11 6.95 5.28
N GLY A 525 -23.63 5.73 5.11
CA GLY A 525 -22.21 5.45 4.91
C GLY A 525 -21.70 6.07 3.61
N LEU A 526 -22.45 5.92 2.52
CA LEU A 526 -22.11 6.53 1.22
C LEU A 526 -22.05 8.07 1.32
N GLU A 527 -22.98 8.71 2.01
CA GLU A 527 -22.94 10.17 2.22
C GLU A 527 -21.63 10.63 2.89
N VAL A 528 -21.12 9.84 3.83
CA VAL A 528 -19.85 10.13 4.51
C VAL A 528 -18.65 9.83 3.62
N TRP A 529 -18.66 8.72 2.89
CA TRP A 529 -17.63 8.35 1.93
C TRP A 529 -17.47 9.42 0.84
N ASP A 530 -18.58 9.83 0.21
CA ASP A 530 -18.61 10.92 -0.78
C ASP A 530 -18.08 12.26 -0.21
N LYS A 531 -18.37 12.53 1.06
CA LYS A 531 -17.93 13.74 1.75
C LYS A 531 -16.42 13.76 2.00
N MET A 532 -15.80 12.60 2.23
CA MET A 532 -14.36 12.48 2.43
C MET A 532 -13.58 12.52 1.10
N LEU A 533 -14.20 12.09 0.00
CA LEU A 533 -13.54 11.93 -1.30
C LEU A 533 -12.80 13.18 -1.81
N PRO A 534 -13.28 14.43 -1.65
CA PRO A 534 -12.53 15.63 -2.09
C PRO A 534 -11.23 15.91 -1.33
N ARG A 535 -11.01 15.26 -0.17
CA ARG A 535 -9.81 15.45 0.66
C ARG A 535 -9.47 16.92 0.91
N ASP A 536 -10.43 17.67 1.45
CA ASP A 536 -10.24 19.07 1.81
C ASP A 536 -9.23 19.26 2.96
N LEU A 537 -8.95 18.18 3.70
CA LEU A 537 -8.00 18.13 4.82
C LEU A 537 -6.88 17.13 4.50
N GLN A 538 -5.69 17.41 5.04
CA GLN A 538 -4.53 16.53 4.92
C GLN A 538 -4.46 15.58 6.12
N GLY A 539 -4.01 14.35 5.87
CA GLY A 539 -3.88 13.31 6.88
C GLY A 539 -5.14 12.47 7.07
N PHE A 540 -4.91 11.28 7.59
CA PHE A 540 -5.95 10.27 7.84
C PHE A 540 -6.94 10.72 8.91
N LEU A 541 -6.44 11.02 10.12
CA LEU A 541 -7.27 11.30 11.29
C LEU A 541 -8.12 12.55 11.11
N GLU A 542 -7.56 13.62 10.53
CA GLU A 542 -8.32 14.84 10.23
C GLU A 542 -9.42 14.57 9.20
N THR A 543 -9.14 13.80 8.16
CA THR A 543 -10.12 13.49 7.12
C THR A 543 -11.26 12.63 7.66
N VAL A 544 -10.98 11.55 8.38
CA VAL A 544 -12.04 10.66 8.88
C VAL A 544 -12.86 11.33 9.99
N THR A 545 -12.23 12.06 10.92
CA THR A 545 -12.96 12.63 12.07
C THR A 545 -13.60 13.98 11.76
N ARG A 546 -12.86 14.94 11.17
CA ARG A 546 -13.35 16.32 10.97
C ARG A 546 -14.13 16.46 9.67
N GLN A 547 -13.61 15.91 8.56
CA GLN A 547 -14.30 15.95 7.28
C GLN A 547 -15.40 14.89 7.21
N GLY A 548 -15.13 13.63 7.50
CA GLY A 548 -16.11 12.53 7.53
C GLY A 548 -17.12 12.68 8.66
N GLY A 549 -16.68 13.07 9.84
CA GLY A 549 -17.48 13.11 11.06
C GLY A 549 -17.60 11.74 11.70
N LEU A 550 -16.69 10.82 11.40
CA LEU A 550 -16.57 9.52 12.03
C LEU A 550 -16.00 9.64 13.46
N GLU A 551 -16.17 8.61 14.26
CA GLU A 551 -15.52 8.55 15.58
C GLU A 551 -14.01 8.35 15.38
N ASP A 552 -13.24 8.90 16.32
CA ASP A 552 -11.80 8.68 16.38
C ASP A 552 -11.51 7.17 16.60
N PRO A 553 -10.75 6.49 15.72
CA PRO A 553 -10.45 5.05 15.84
C PRO A 553 -9.69 4.72 17.14
N PHE A 554 -9.00 5.68 17.72
CA PHE A 554 -8.24 5.52 18.96
C PHE A 554 -9.08 5.79 20.23
N ALA A 555 -10.33 6.27 20.09
CA ALA A 555 -11.19 6.57 21.22
C ALA A 555 -11.47 5.32 22.07
N GLU A 556 -11.37 5.45 23.41
CA GLU A 556 -11.66 4.34 24.33
C GLU A 556 -13.11 3.84 24.12
N GLY A 557 -13.24 2.53 23.97
CA GLY A 557 -14.53 1.86 23.72
C GLY A 557 -14.94 1.79 22.24
N ARG A 558 -14.13 2.29 21.29
CA ARG A 558 -14.46 2.18 19.86
C ARG A 558 -14.50 0.71 19.42
N MET A 559 -13.50 -0.09 19.77
CA MET A 559 -13.48 -1.52 19.43
C MET A 559 -14.56 -2.34 20.16
N ALA A 560 -15.01 -1.90 21.33
CA ALA A 560 -16.15 -2.55 22.00
C ALA A 560 -17.45 -2.36 21.21
N LYS A 561 -17.69 -1.19 20.59
CA LYS A 561 -18.82 -0.94 19.70
C LYS A 561 -18.73 -1.81 18.44
N ALA A 562 -17.57 -1.83 17.80
CA ALA A 562 -17.32 -2.67 16.62
C ALA A 562 -17.58 -4.15 16.93
N ALA A 563 -17.02 -4.68 18.01
CA ALA A 563 -17.22 -6.06 18.43
C ALA A 563 -18.71 -6.39 18.74
N ALA A 564 -19.44 -5.44 19.31
CA ALA A 564 -20.87 -5.63 19.59
C ALA A 564 -21.69 -5.77 18.31
N LEU A 565 -21.46 -4.89 17.33
CA LEU A 565 -22.16 -4.97 16.04
C LEU A 565 -21.76 -6.21 15.24
N LEU A 566 -20.47 -6.57 15.21
CA LEU A 566 -20.00 -7.79 14.56
C LEU A 566 -20.66 -9.04 15.15
N ARG A 567 -20.79 -9.15 16.49
CA ARG A 567 -21.52 -10.24 17.14
C ARG A 567 -23.00 -10.26 16.74
N GLU A 568 -23.66 -9.10 16.72
CA GLU A 568 -25.05 -8.97 16.31
C GLU A 568 -25.23 -9.49 14.88
N LYS A 569 -24.47 -8.95 13.94
CA LYS A 569 -24.61 -9.26 12.51
C LYS A 569 -24.21 -10.70 12.17
N LEU A 570 -23.16 -11.23 12.78
CA LEU A 570 -22.75 -12.62 12.60
C LEU A 570 -23.68 -13.63 13.30
N SER A 571 -24.56 -13.20 14.22
CA SER A 571 -25.58 -14.05 14.84
C SER A 571 -26.93 -14.04 14.10
N GLU A 572 -27.18 -13.08 13.21
CA GLU A 572 -28.36 -13.05 12.35
C GLU A 572 -28.27 -14.23 11.34
N LYS A 573 -29.32 -15.08 11.29
CA LYS A 573 -29.37 -16.28 10.42
C LYS A 573 -30.11 -15.97 9.13
#